data_fe58841e768d986c56ca14f62c16c307
#
_entry.id   fe58841e768d986c56ca14f62c16c307
#
_cell.length_a   1.000
_cell.length_b   1.000
_cell.length_c   1.000
_cell.angle_alpha   90.00
_cell.angle_beta   90.00
_cell.angle_gamma   90.00
#
_symmetry.space_group_name_H-M   'P 1'
#
loop_
_entity.id
_entity.type
_entity.pdbx_description
1 polymer ?
#
loop_
_entity_poly.entity_id
_entity_poly.type
_entity_poly.pdbx_seq_one_letter_code
_entity_poly.pdbx_strand_id
1 'polypeptide(L)' 'MCADQRLVVDIGGASTELVTGTGAQTTSLFSLSMGCVTWLERYFADRSLTKENFDLAEAAARGVLLPVADVL' A
#
# COMPACT_ATOMS: atom_id res chain seq x y z
N MET A 1 -14.02 21.91 -6.80
CA MET A 1 -12.97 21.00 -6.34
C MET A 1 -12.67 21.27 -4.88
N CYS A 2 -12.58 20.23 -4.11
CA CYS A 2 -12.23 20.37 -2.72
C CYS A 2 -10.71 20.31 -2.57
N ALA A 3 -10.08 21.47 -2.46
CA ALA A 3 -8.63 21.57 -2.35
C ALA A 3 -8.09 20.95 -1.07
N ASP A 4 -8.98 20.69 -0.10
CA ASP A 4 -8.61 20.14 1.20
C ASP A 4 -8.64 18.61 1.25
N GLN A 5 -9.03 17.96 0.19
CA GLN A 5 -9.00 16.50 0.13
C GLN A 5 -7.57 15.99 0.01
N ARG A 6 -7.24 15.03 0.84
CA ARG A 6 -5.88 14.50 0.94
C ARG A 6 -5.89 12.99 1.03
N LEU A 7 -4.86 12.39 0.45
CA LEU A 7 -4.53 10.99 0.64
C LEU A 7 -3.11 10.90 1.18
N VAL A 8 -2.97 10.30 2.33
CA VAL A 8 -1.66 10.04 2.93
C VAL A 8 -1.38 8.56 2.88
N VAL A 9 -0.22 8.20 2.37
CA VAL A 9 0.25 6.81 2.30
C VAL A 9 1.45 6.69 3.23
N ASP A 10 1.32 5.83 4.23
CA ASP A 10 2.39 5.58 5.19
C ASP A 10 2.84 4.13 5.04
N ILE A 11 4.02 3.92 4.47
CA ILE A 11 4.56 2.60 4.20
C ILE A 11 5.49 2.20 5.34
N GLY A 12 5.03 1.25 6.15
CA GLY A 12 5.83 0.68 7.22
C GLY A 12 6.52 -0.62 6.81
N GLY A 13 7.14 -1.29 7.77
CA GLY A 13 7.83 -2.55 7.54
C GLY A 13 6.86 -3.71 7.31
N ALA A 14 5.79 -3.79 8.08
CA ALA A 14 4.83 -4.90 8.04
C ALA A 14 3.47 -4.51 7.48
N SER A 15 3.16 -3.22 7.44
CA SER A 15 1.85 -2.75 7.00
C SER A 15 1.98 -1.41 6.28
N THR A 16 0.96 -1.08 5.52
CA THR A 16 0.83 0.22 4.85
C THR A 16 -0.52 0.80 5.23
N GLU A 17 -0.52 2.03 5.70
CA GLU A 17 -1.74 2.75 6.08
C GLU A 17 -2.08 3.77 5.00
N LEU A 18 -3.37 3.78 4.61
CA LEU A 18 -3.92 4.77 3.71
C LEU A 18 -4.94 5.60 4.49
N VAL A 19 -4.72 6.89 4.51
CA VAL A 19 -5.59 7.82 5.23
C VAL A 19 -6.13 8.84 4.25
N THR A 20 -7.44 8.95 4.18
CA THR A 20 -8.09 10.03 3.43
C THR A 20 -8.63 11.04 4.42
N GLY A 21 -8.57 12.31 4.05
CA GLY A 21 -9.05 13.39 4.89
C GLY A 21 -9.54 14.57 4.10
N THR A 22 -10.36 15.37 4.76
CA THR A 22 -10.85 16.64 4.23
C THR A 22 -10.62 17.70 5.28
N GLY A 23 -9.79 18.70 4.97
CA GLY A 23 -9.40 19.69 5.95
C GLY A 23 -8.65 19.04 7.10
N ALA A 24 -9.13 19.22 8.33
CA ALA A 24 -8.53 18.63 9.53
C ALA A 24 -9.15 17.29 9.92
N GLN A 25 -10.13 16.80 9.16
CA GLN A 25 -10.84 15.58 9.50
C GLN A 25 -10.35 14.39 8.68
N THR A 26 -10.15 13.26 9.37
CA THR A 26 -9.90 11.97 8.75
C THR A 26 -11.23 11.36 8.32
N THR A 27 -11.39 11.06 7.04
CA THR A 27 -12.62 10.45 6.53
C THR A 27 -12.54 8.94 6.43
N SER A 28 -11.36 8.41 6.13
CA SER A 28 -11.17 6.96 6.02
C SER A 28 -9.75 6.59 6.44
N LEU A 29 -9.61 5.42 7.03
CA LEU A 29 -8.33 4.85 7.40
C LEU A 29 -8.33 3.38 7.01
N PHE A 30 -7.35 2.98 6.23
CA PHE A 30 -7.14 1.58 5.84
C PHE A 30 -5.76 1.14 6.26
N SER A 31 -5.68 -0.04 6.87
CA SER A 31 -4.40 -0.68 7.18
C SER A 31 -4.27 -1.92 6.32
N LEU A 32 -3.24 -1.95 5.50
CA LEU A 32 -3.00 -3.04 4.55
C LEU A 32 -1.85 -3.89 5.04
N SER A 33 -2.00 -5.21 4.92
CA SER A 33 -0.97 -6.17 5.34
C SER A 33 0.13 -6.27 4.29
N MET A 34 0.72 -5.13 3.94
CA MET A 34 1.85 -5.09 3.03
C MET A 34 2.80 -3.98 3.47
N GLY A 35 4.07 -4.30 3.53
CA GLY A 35 5.11 -3.35 3.93
C GLY A 35 6.44 -3.72 3.32
N CYS A 36 7.44 -2.87 3.47
CA CYS A 36 8.72 -3.09 2.81
C CYS A 36 9.43 -4.35 3.30
N VAL A 37 9.35 -4.66 4.59
CA VAL A 37 9.98 -5.86 5.14
C VAL A 37 9.21 -7.13 4.75
N THR A 38 7.88 -7.09 4.85
CA THR A 38 7.07 -8.27 4.50
C THR A 38 7.19 -8.61 3.02
N TRP A 39 7.25 -7.60 2.14
CA TRP A 39 7.42 -7.83 0.70
C TRP A 39 8.83 -8.33 0.37
N LEU A 40 9.83 -7.80 1.07
CA LEU A 40 11.20 -8.30 0.91
C LEU A 40 11.28 -9.78 1.28
N GLU A 41 10.70 -10.18 2.40
CA GLU A 41 10.73 -11.56 2.86
C GLU A 41 9.92 -12.52 1.98
N ARG A 42 8.81 -12.05 1.42
CA ARG A 42 7.93 -12.89 0.61
C ARG A 42 8.41 -13.06 -0.82
N TYR A 43 8.88 -11.97 -1.45
CA TYR A 43 9.12 -11.95 -2.90
C TYR A 43 10.59 -11.78 -3.26
N PHE A 44 11.42 -11.40 -2.30
CA PHE A 44 12.84 -11.18 -2.51
C PHE A 44 13.69 -11.85 -1.43
N ALA A 45 13.21 -12.98 -0.91
CA ALA A 45 13.87 -13.68 0.20
C ALA A 45 15.30 -14.12 -0.16
N ASP A 46 15.52 -14.48 -1.42
CA ASP A 46 16.83 -14.88 -1.94
C ASP A 46 17.69 -13.68 -2.35
N ARG A 47 17.20 -12.46 -2.15
CA ARG A 47 17.85 -11.21 -2.54
C ARG A 47 18.08 -11.07 -4.04
N SER A 48 17.40 -11.86 -4.86
CA SER A 48 17.45 -11.74 -6.31
C SER A 48 16.48 -10.68 -6.81
N LEU A 49 17.00 -9.72 -7.56
CA LEU A 49 16.18 -8.67 -8.15
C LEU A 49 15.79 -9.07 -9.58
N THR A 50 15.05 -10.18 -9.69
CA THR A 50 14.61 -10.69 -10.99
C THR A 50 13.29 -10.06 -11.41
N LYS A 51 13.04 -10.04 -12.72
CA LYS A 51 11.76 -9.59 -13.25
C LYS A 51 10.60 -10.40 -12.68
N GLU A 52 10.80 -11.71 -12.52
CA GLU A 52 9.77 -12.60 -11.98
C GLU A 52 9.39 -12.22 -10.54
N ASN A 53 10.38 -11.93 -9.71
CA ASN A 53 10.13 -11.52 -8.33
C ASN A 53 9.40 -10.17 -8.28
N PHE A 54 9.78 -9.22 -9.13
CA PHE A 54 9.09 -7.95 -9.21
C PHE A 54 7.65 -8.12 -9.72
N ASP A 55 7.43 -8.96 -10.72
CA ASP A 55 6.10 -9.21 -11.25
C ASP A 55 5.19 -9.83 -10.19
N LEU A 56 5.70 -10.78 -9.42
CA LEU A 56 4.94 -11.40 -8.32
C LEU A 56 4.62 -10.40 -7.22
N ALA A 57 5.59 -9.57 -6.85
CA ALA A 57 5.40 -8.56 -5.81
C ALA A 57 4.37 -7.51 -6.26
N GLU A 58 4.44 -7.08 -7.52
CA GLU A 58 3.49 -6.12 -8.08
C GLU A 58 2.07 -6.70 -8.12
N ALA A 59 1.93 -7.93 -8.59
CA ALA A 59 0.62 -8.57 -8.66
C ALA A 59 0.01 -8.73 -7.27
N ALA A 60 0.82 -9.11 -6.29
CA ALA A 60 0.36 -9.23 -4.91
C ALA A 60 -0.06 -7.89 -4.32
N ALA A 61 0.70 -6.83 -4.58
CA ALA A 61 0.37 -5.49 -4.12
C ALA A 61 -0.93 -4.99 -4.74
N ARG A 62 -1.15 -5.26 -6.04
CA ARG A 62 -2.42 -4.92 -6.70
C ARG A 62 -3.59 -5.63 -6.06
N GLY A 63 -3.43 -6.90 -5.71
CA GLY A 63 -4.47 -7.67 -5.04
C GLY A 63 -4.86 -7.11 -3.69
N VAL A 64 -3.90 -6.51 -2.98
CA VAL A 64 -4.16 -5.86 -1.69
C VAL A 64 -4.82 -4.50 -1.88
N LEU A 65 -4.43 -3.76 -2.91
CA LEU A 65 -4.90 -2.40 -3.14
C LEU A 65 -6.25 -2.31 -3.85
N LEU A 66 -6.58 -3.26 -4.73
CA LEU A 66 -7.80 -3.19 -5.53
C LEU A 66 -9.09 -3.04 -4.72
N PRO A 67 -9.29 -3.80 -3.62
CA PRO A 67 -10.50 -3.61 -2.83
C PRO A 67 -10.62 -2.22 -2.21
N VAL A 68 -9.49 -1.58 -1.94
CA VAL A 68 -9.46 -0.25 -1.32
C VAL A 68 -9.60 0.85 -2.36
N ALA A 69 -9.10 0.62 -3.57
CA ALA A 69 -9.12 1.61 -4.65
C ALA A 69 -10.55 2.04 -4.99
N ASP A 70 -11.51 1.14 -4.88
CA ASP A 70 -12.91 1.43 -5.19
C ASP A 70 -13.56 2.37 -4.18
N VAL A 71 -13.00 2.49 -2.97
CA VAL A 71 -13.56 3.36 -1.92
C VAL A 71 -12.74 4.63 -1.74
N LEU A 72 -11.58 4.72 -2.35
CA LEU A 72 -10.78 5.93 -2.35
C LEU A 72 -11.25 6.86 -3.46
#